data_1baf3bc8ae56e38115a9de19e1b33b7d
#
_entry.id   1baf3bc8ae56e38115a9de19e1b33b7d
#
_cell.length_a   1.000
_cell.length_b   1.000
_cell.length_c   1.000
_cell.angle_alpha   90.00
_cell.angle_beta   90.00
_cell.angle_gamma   90.00
#
_symmetry.space_group_name_H-M   'P 1'
#
loop_
_entity.id
_entity.type
_entity.pdbx_description
1 polymer ?
#
loop_
_entity_poly.entity_id
_entity_poly.type
_entity_poly.pdbx_seq_one_letter_code
_entity_poly.pdbx_strand_id
1 'polypeptide(L)' 'MKAVAVIPARYASTRLPGKPLLDICGKPLIQHVWETVSRARGLDEVVVATDDARIAHAVQAFGGKVCMTSPD' A
#
# COMPACT_ATOMS: atom_id res chain seq x y z
N MET A 1 13.06 -2.37 -20.16
CA MET A 1 13.01 -1.39 -19.05
C MET A 1 11.98 -1.86 -18.02
N LYS A 2 12.36 -1.85 -16.76
CA LYS A 2 11.47 -2.30 -15.69
C LYS A 2 10.53 -1.19 -15.27
N ALA A 3 9.24 -1.47 -15.20
CA ALA A 3 8.22 -0.51 -14.74
C ALA A 3 7.76 -0.90 -13.34
N VAL A 4 7.94 0.01 -12.39
CA VAL A 4 7.58 -0.21 -11.00
C VAL A 4 6.57 0.85 -10.59
N ALA A 5 5.43 0.41 -10.03
CA ALA A 5 4.45 1.32 -9.45
C ALA A 5 4.70 1.43 -7.96
N VAL A 6 4.71 2.64 -7.43
CA VAL A 6 4.89 2.89 -6.01
C VAL A 6 3.59 3.50 -5.48
N ILE A 7 2.99 2.86 -4.48
CA ILE A 7 1.76 3.31 -3.85
C ILE A 7 2.12 3.91 -2.49
N PRO A 8 2.08 5.24 -2.33
CA PRO A 8 2.34 5.84 -1.02
C PRO A 8 1.16 5.57 -0.08
N ALA A 9 1.45 5.17 1.14
CA ALA A 9 0.43 4.89 2.14
C ALA A 9 0.94 5.31 3.52
N ARG A 10 0.57 6.50 3.95
CA ARG A 10 0.97 7.03 5.24
C ARG A 10 -0.20 6.96 6.21
N TYR A 11 0.10 6.60 7.46
CA TYR A 11 -0.94 6.46 8.48
C TYR A 11 -1.59 7.79 8.83
N ALA A 12 -0.80 8.84 8.96
CA ALA A 12 -1.25 10.14 9.46
C ALA A 12 -1.38 11.22 8.38
N SER A 13 -1.35 10.85 7.09
CA SER A 13 -1.31 11.83 6.02
C SER A 13 -2.69 12.33 5.57
N THR A 14 -3.77 11.83 6.16
CA THR A 14 -5.13 12.19 5.79
C THR A 14 -5.90 12.70 7.00
N ARG A 15 -7.08 13.26 6.76
CA ARG A 15 -7.97 13.68 7.85
C ARG A 15 -8.43 12.51 8.71
N LEU A 16 -8.40 11.30 8.17
CA LEU A 16 -8.78 10.10 8.89
C LEU A 16 -7.51 9.25 9.07
N PRO A 17 -6.83 9.37 10.22
CA PRO A 17 -5.65 8.56 10.48
C PRO A 17 -5.98 7.06 10.37
N GLY A 18 -5.06 6.31 9.78
CA GLY A 18 -5.27 4.88 9.59
C GLY A 18 -6.16 4.52 8.42
N LYS A 19 -6.50 5.48 7.55
CA LYS A 19 -7.35 5.24 6.40
C LYS A 19 -6.91 4.05 5.54
N PRO A 20 -5.60 3.85 5.27
CA PRO A 20 -5.19 2.68 4.49
C PRO A 20 -5.55 1.34 5.12
N LEU A 21 -5.76 1.31 6.43
CA LEU A 21 -6.13 0.10 7.16
C LEU A 21 -7.63 -0.04 7.39
N LEU A 22 -8.42 0.91 6.88
CA LEU A 22 -9.86 0.88 7.04
C LEU A 22 -10.43 -0.34 6.31
N ASP A 23 -11.22 -1.14 7.03
CA ASP A 23 -11.81 -2.34 6.46
C ASP A 23 -12.98 -1.98 5.53
N ILE A 24 -12.88 -2.40 4.27
CA ILE A 24 -13.91 -2.19 3.26
C ILE A 24 -14.19 -3.54 2.61
N CYS A 25 -15.38 -4.06 2.84
CA CYS A 25 -15.79 -5.36 2.29
C CYS A 25 -14.82 -6.49 2.65
N GLY A 26 -14.33 -6.48 3.89
CA GLY A 26 -13.46 -7.55 4.40
C GLY A 26 -11.98 -7.39 4.07
N LYS A 27 -11.60 -6.28 3.44
CA LYS A 27 -10.19 -6.03 3.09
C LYS A 27 -9.81 -4.60 3.47
N PRO A 28 -8.57 -4.36 3.92
CA PRO A 28 -8.14 -2.99 4.16
C PRO A 28 -8.10 -2.17 2.86
N LEU A 29 -8.34 -0.89 2.98
CA LEU A 29 -8.35 0.00 1.82
C LEU A 29 -7.09 -0.14 0.96
N ILE A 30 -5.92 -0.23 1.60
CA ILE A 30 -4.65 -0.36 0.89
C ILE A 30 -4.63 -1.62 0.00
N GLN A 31 -5.29 -2.69 0.42
CA GLN A 31 -5.38 -3.89 -0.40
C GLN A 31 -6.21 -3.66 -1.66
N HIS A 32 -7.33 -2.92 -1.55
CA HIS A 32 -8.13 -2.59 -2.72
C HIS A 32 -7.33 -1.77 -3.73
N VAL A 33 -6.57 -0.78 -3.24
CA VAL A 33 -5.72 0.05 -4.09
C VAL A 33 -4.64 -0.79 -4.74
N TRP A 34 -3.98 -1.64 -3.96
CA TRP A 34 -2.92 -2.53 -4.45
C TRP A 34 -3.41 -3.47 -5.53
N GLU A 35 -4.59 -4.06 -5.33
CA GLU A 35 -5.18 -4.97 -6.31
C GLU A 35 -5.50 -4.25 -7.61
N THR A 36 -6.05 -3.03 -7.50
CA THR A 36 -6.38 -2.23 -8.68
C THR A 36 -5.14 -1.87 -9.48
N VAL A 37 -4.09 -1.42 -8.80
CA VAL A 37 -2.82 -1.06 -9.45
C VAL A 37 -2.16 -2.30 -10.05
N SER A 38 -2.23 -3.43 -9.35
CA SER A 38 -1.61 -4.68 -9.81
C SER A 38 -2.24 -5.23 -11.09
N ARG A 39 -3.45 -4.81 -11.41
CA ARG A 39 -4.11 -5.20 -12.66
C ARG A 39 -3.65 -4.37 -13.85
N ALA A 40 -2.91 -3.29 -13.63
CA ALA A 40 -2.45 -2.44 -14.72
C ALA A 40 -1.45 -3.19 -15.59
N ARG A 41 -1.60 -3.04 -16.90
CA ARG A 41 -0.69 -3.67 -17.85
C ARG A 41 0.64 -2.93 -17.89
N GLY A 42 1.70 -3.66 -18.16
CA GLY A 42 3.02 -3.10 -18.35
C GLY A 42 3.80 -2.87 -17.07
N LEU A 43 3.25 -3.28 -15.92
CA LEU A 43 3.95 -3.18 -14.66
C LEU A 43 4.71 -4.47 -14.35
N ASP A 44 5.97 -4.34 -13.99
CA ASP A 44 6.79 -5.47 -13.54
C ASP A 44 6.67 -5.69 -12.05
N GLU A 45 6.38 -4.64 -11.30
CA GLU A 45 6.34 -4.72 -9.85
C GLU A 45 5.47 -3.61 -9.26
N VAL A 46 4.82 -3.91 -8.15
CA VAL A 46 4.03 -2.94 -7.38
C VAL A 46 4.55 -2.96 -5.95
N VAL A 47 4.89 -1.79 -5.43
CA VAL A 47 5.46 -1.64 -4.09
C VAL A 47 4.65 -0.61 -3.31
N VAL A 48 4.33 -0.91 -2.06
CA VAL A 48 3.69 0.04 -1.16
C VAL A 48 4.78 0.71 -0.33
N ALA A 49 4.86 2.04 -0.40
CA ALA A 49 5.80 2.82 0.40
C ALA A 49 5.07 3.39 1.60
N THR A 50 5.49 3.03 2.80
CA THR A 50 4.84 3.48 4.03
C THR A 50 5.86 3.76 5.11
N ASP A 51 5.48 4.65 6.03
CA ASP A 51 6.28 4.96 7.22
C ASP A 51 5.72 4.27 8.48
N ASP A 52 4.69 3.44 8.34
CA ASP A 52 3.97 2.85 9.47
C ASP A 52 4.05 1.31 9.44
N ALA A 53 4.51 0.73 10.54
CA ALA A 53 4.69 -0.72 10.64
C ALA A 53 3.36 -1.48 10.51
N ARG A 54 2.24 -0.88 10.94
CA ARG A 54 0.93 -1.53 10.85
C ARG A 54 0.51 -1.68 9.40
N ILE A 55 0.76 -0.65 8.60
CA ILE A 55 0.47 -0.70 7.16
C ILE A 55 1.39 -1.70 6.48
N ALA A 56 2.68 -1.67 6.81
CA ALA A 56 3.64 -2.62 6.25
C ALA A 56 3.22 -4.06 6.54
N HIS A 57 2.81 -4.34 7.77
CA HIS A 57 2.38 -5.67 8.17
C HIS A 57 1.12 -6.10 7.39
N ALA A 58 0.17 -5.20 7.22
CA ALA A 58 -1.04 -5.50 6.46
C ALA A 58 -0.73 -5.81 5.00
N VAL A 59 0.19 -5.05 4.39
CA VAL A 59 0.59 -5.29 3.00
C VAL A 59 1.26 -6.65 2.86
N GLN A 60 2.13 -6.99 3.78
CA GLN A 60 2.81 -8.29 3.74
C GLN A 60 1.82 -9.44 3.93
N ALA A 61 0.77 -9.22 4.72
CA ALA A 61 -0.23 -10.26 5.00
C ALA A 61 -1.00 -10.66 3.73
N PHE A 62 -1.20 -9.74 2.78
CA PHE A 62 -1.87 -10.11 1.52
C PHE A 62 -0.89 -10.37 0.37
N GLY A 63 0.40 -10.47 0.67
CA GLY A 63 1.40 -10.85 -0.31
C GLY A 63 2.01 -9.69 -1.09
N GLY A 64 1.75 -8.46 -0.70
CA GLY A 64 2.32 -7.30 -1.36
C GLY A 64 3.75 -7.02 -0.91
N LYS A 65 4.47 -6.26 -1.71
CA LYS A 65 5.80 -5.77 -1.35
C LYS A 65 5.69 -4.42 -0.68
N VAL A 66 6.52 -4.19 0.32
CA VAL A 66 6.51 -2.95 1.08
C VAL A 66 7.91 -2.38 1.16
N CYS A 67 8.00 -1.06 1.09
CA CYS A 67 9.23 -0.32 1.32
C CYS A 67 8.98 0.66 2.46
N MET A 68 9.77 0.56 3.52
CA MET A 68 9.63 1.49 4.64
C MET A 68 10.32 2.80 4.29
N THR A 69 9.62 3.90 4.55
CA THR A 69 10.15 5.24 4.31
C THR A 69 10.33 5.96 5.64
N SER A 70 11.13 7.03 5.60
CA SER A 70 11.30 7.87 6.77
C SER A 70 10.01 8.65 7.05
N PRO A 71 9.61 8.80 8.33
CA PRO A 71 8.43 9.60 8.65
C PRO A 71 8.60 11.09 8.44
N ASP A 72 9.81 11.56 8.18
CA ASP A 72 10.09 12.99 7.94
C ASP A 72 9.67 13.45 6.55
#